data_afaa37d5dde6e198bfe79990dd516ba9
#
_entry.id   afaa37d5dde6e198bfe79990dd516ba9
#
_cell.length_a   1.000
_cell.length_b   1.000
_cell.length_c   1.000
_cell.angle_alpha   90.00
_cell.angle_beta   90.00
_cell.angle_gamma   90.00
#
_symmetry.space_group_name_H-M   'P 1'
#
loop_
_entity.id
_entity.type
_entity.pdbx_description
1 polymer ?
#
loop_
_entity_poly.entity_id
_entity_poly.type
_entity_poly.pdbx_seq_one_letter_code
_entity_poly.pdbx_strand_id
1 'polypeptide(L)'
;MTIPPATMHRAAPLDACPKNMTYGPCGGVNPDGSCEAHPDPCVFLQRDLPVRWPDAATTPVPAPTAAATEVADILARRALVMTGFPARPMVADDVSRVAEVLAPHTDAALSGDAATSRTQFPPSYRGHLMTAAGMRAWIGVNARDRNRVALEGELAALRDAGVAGVHCVTGDHTETGDRPDAAPVFDLEATTLLPRARAHGLLPSFAESPAAPPHRRRRLRDHSREGRAP
;
A
#
# COMPACT_ATOMS: atom_id res chain seq x y z
N MET A 1 -24.75 -1.10 -2.28
CA MET A 1 -24.34 0.28 -2.61
C MET A 1 -23.28 0.18 -3.69
N THR A 2 -23.62 0.43 -4.95
CA THR A 2 -22.72 0.25 -6.10
C THR A 2 -21.86 1.50 -6.24
N ILE A 3 -20.57 1.39 -5.99
CA ILE A 3 -19.62 2.48 -6.26
C ILE A 3 -19.44 2.53 -7.79
N PRO A 4 -19.73 3.65 -8.47
CA PRO A 4 -19.49 3.74 -9.90
C PRO A 4 -18.00 3.57 -10.20
N PRO A 5 -17.64 2.84 -11.27
CA PRO A 5 -16.25 2.69 -11.65
C PRO A 5 -15.66 4.07 -11.97
N ALA A 6 -14.65 4.48 -11.24
CA ALA A 6 -13.86 5.64 -11.62
C ALA A 6 -13.25 5.34 -13.00
N THR A 7 -13.68 6.06 -14.02
CA THR A 7 -13.14 5.96 -15.38
C THR A 7 -11.73 6.54 -15.35
N MET A 8 -10.78 5.74 -14.89
CA MET A 8 -9.36 6.10 -14.96
C MET A 8 -8.90 5.86 -16.39
N HIS A 9 -8.62 6.93 -17.13
CA HIS A 9 -7.83 6.81 -18.34
C HIS A 9 -6.45 6.30 -17.94
N ARG A 10 -6.27 4.99 -18.04
CA ARG A 10 -4.98 4.34 -17.82
C ARG A 10 -4.02 4.86 -18.89
N ALA A 11 -2.99 5.59 -18.48
CA ALA A 11 -1.84 5.76 -19.35
C ALA A 11 -1.33 4.35 -19.70
N ALA A 12 -1.07 4.08 -20.98
CA ALA A 12 -0.59 2.77 -21.39
C ALA A 12 0.66 2.41 -20.59
N PRO A 13 0.76 1.20 -20.02
CA PRO A 13 1.97 0.76 -19.36
C PRO A 13 3.13 0.88 -20.33
N LEU A 14 4.32 1.18 -19.82
CA LEU A 14 5.51 1.05 -20.64
C LEU A 14 5.75 -0.44 -20.85
N ASP A 15 5.70 -0.90 -22.08
CA ASP A 15 5.79 -2.32 -22.47
C ASP A 15 7.04 -3.04 -21.91
N ALA A 16 8.04 -2.27 -21.50
CA ALA A 16 9.28 -2.78 -20.91
C ALA A 16 9.29 -2.84 -19.37
N CYS A 17 8.20 -2.47 -18.69
CA CYS A 17 8.14 -2.56 -17.21
C CYS A 17 7.45 -3.85 -16.78
N PRO A 18 8.15 -4.81 -16.13
CA PRO A 18 7.56 -6.09 -15.70
C PRO A 18 6.44 -5.94 -14.67
N LYS A 19 6.37 -4.80 -13.98
CA LYS A 19 5.31 -4.48 -13.02
C LYS A 19 4.20 -3.57 -13.58
N ASN A 20 4.17 -3.33 -14.87
CA ASN A 20 3.18 -2.47 -15.53
C ASN A 20 3.04 -1.07 -14.89
N MET A 21 4.13 -0.53 -14.36
CA MET A 21 4.12 0.83 -13.78
C MET A 21 3.76 1.87 -14.83
N THR A 22 2.98 2.87 -14.46
CA THR A 22 2.51 3.92 -15.36
C THR A 22 2.97 5.31 -14.96
N TYR A 23 3.22 5.55 -13.68
CA TYR A 23 3.45 6.90 -13.16
C TYR A 23 4.88 7.16 -12.69
N GLY A 24 5.71 6.16 -12.60
CA GLY A 24 7.10 6.33 -12.19
C GLY A 24 7.77 5.03 -11.78
N PRO A 25 9.02 5.08 -11.35
CA PRO A 25 9.73 3.92 -10.87
C PRO A 25 9.10 3.41 -9.57
N CYS A 26 9.09 2.09 -9.38
CA CYS A 26 8.71 1.45 -8.12
C CYS A 26 9.88 1.43 -7.13
N GLY A 27 9.66 0.90 -5.91
CA GLY A 27 10.71 0.72 -4.90
C GLY A 27 11.78 -0.32 -5.24
N GLY A 28 11.57 -1.14 -6.30
CA GLY A 28 12.50 -2.18 -6.75
C GLY A 28 13.56 -1.72 -7.76
N VAL A 29 13.95 -0.44 -7.72
CA VAL A 29 15.08 0.05 -8.49
C VAL A 29 16.34 -0.12 -7.65
N ASN A 30 17.29 -0.89 -8.16
CA ASN A 30 18.57 -1.14 -7.50
C ASN A 30 19.46 0.12 -7.45
N PRO A 31 20.48 0.18 -6.58
CA PRO A 31 21.39 1.34 -6.47
C PRO A 31 22.10 1.71 -7.78
N ASP A 32 22.34 0.74 -8.66
CA ASP A 32 22.93 0.94 -9.99
C ASP A 32 21.92 1.39 -11.06
N GLY A 33 20.64 1.53 -10.70
CA GLY A 33 19.56 1.91 -11.60
C GLY A 33 18.91 0.75 -12.34
N SER A 34 19.34 -0.49 -12.16
CA SER A 34 18.71 -1.67 -12.75
C SER A 34 17.38 -2.01 -12.08
N CYS A 35 16.56 -2.82 -12.74
CA CYS A 35 15.28 -3.31 -12.19
C CYS A 35 15.52 -4.56 -11.34
N GLU A 36 14.77 -4.74 -10.24
CA GLU A 36 14.84 -5.95 -9.42
C GLU A 36 14.44 -7.23 -10.16
N ALA A 37 13.56 -7.11 -11.18
CA ALA A 37 13.03 -8.23 -11.97
C ALA A 37 13.67 -8.35 -13.36
N HIS A 38 14.58 -7.47 -13.73
CA HIS A 38 15.22 -7.46 -15.05
C HIS A 38 16.61 -6.82 -14.97
N PRO A 39 17.62 -7.34 -15.70
CA PRO A 39 18.97 -6.78 -15.67
C PRO A 39 19.09 -5.38 -16.30
N ASP A 40 18.11 -4.96 -17.11
CA ASP A 40 18.14 -3.69 -17.78
C ASP A 40 17.85 -2.52 -16.81
N PRO A 41 18.35 -1.31 -17.13
CA PRO A 41 18.01 -0.10 -16.37
C PRO A 41 16.51 0.16 -16.33
N CYS A 42 16.03 0.68 -15.19
CA CYS A 42 14.63 1.03 -15.05
C CYS A 42 14.20 2.05 -16.12
N VAL A 43 13.18 1.71 -16.90
CA VAL A 43 12.69 2.54 -18.03
C VAL A 43 12.26 3.95 -17.61
N PHE A 44 11.88 4.13 -16.34
CA PHE A 44 11.46 5.42 -15.79
C PHE A 44 12.64 6.33 -15.40
N LEU A 45 13.86 5.82 -15.33
CA LEU A 45 15.05 6.64 -15.10
C LEU A 45 15.57 7.28 -16.41
N GLN A 46 15.26 6.67 -17.55
CA GLN A 46 15.77 7.06 -18.85
C GLN A 46 14.87 8.06 -19.61
N ARG A 47 13.66 8.32 -19.11
CA ARG A 47 12.65 9.12 -19.83
C ARG A 47 12.03 10.18 -18.95
N ASP A 48 11.97 11.39 -19.44
CA ASP A 48 11.15 12.48 -18.91
C ASP A 48 9.70 12.27 -19.37
N LEU A 49 8.99 11.37 -18.66
CA LEU A 49 7.61 11.09 -18.95
C LEU A 49 6.70 12.04 -18.17
N PRO A 50 5.75 12.71 -18.82
CA PRO A 50 4.77 13.51 -18.12
C PRO A 50 3.88 12.59 -17.27
N VAL A 51 3.87 12.81 -15.95
CA VAL A 51 2.95 12.12 -15.04
C VAL A 51 1.63 12.88 -15.05
N ARG A 52 0.57 12.21 -15.47
CA ARG A 52 -0.81 12.69 -15.30
C ARG A 52 -1.43 11.93 -14.14
N TRP A 53 -1.70 12.66 -13.06
CA TRP A 53 -2.43 12.10 -11.94
C TRP A 53 -3.93 12.09 -12.27
N PRO A 54 -4.67 11.04 -11.88
CA PRO A 54 -6.13 11.08 -11.98
C PRO A 54 -6.67 12.22 -11.13
N ASP A 55 -7.69 12.90 -11.61
CA ASP A 55 -8.41 13.92 -10.84
C ASP A 55 -8.96 13.31 -9.55
N ALA A 56 -8.97 14.11 -8.49
CA ALA A 56 -9.52 13.68 -7.21
C ALA A 56 -10.97 13.25 -7.39
N ALA A 57 -11.30 12.03 -6.98
CA ALA A 57 -12.66 11.55 -7.06
C ALA A 57 -13.58 12.40 -6.16
N THR A 58 -14.68 12.91 -6.73
CA THR A 58 -15.71 13.66 -6.02
C THR A 58 -16.69 12.78 -5.23
N THR A 59 -16.43 11.47 -5.19
CA THR A 59 -17.28 10.51 -4.47
C THR A 59 -17.19 10.77 -2.95
N PRO A 60 -18.32 10.83 -2.23
CA PRO A 60 -18.31 10.98 -0.78
C PRO A 60 -17.47 9.86 -0.14
N VAL A 61 -16.46 10.24 0.63
CA VAL A 61 -15.63 9.29 1.37
C VAL A 61 -16.39 8.87 2.63
N PRO A 62 -16.54 7.56 2.90
CA PRO A 62 -17.14 7.10 4.15
C PRO A 62 -16.37 7.62 5.37
N ALA A 63 -17.06 7.77 6.50
CA ALA A 63 -16.40 8.12 7.75
C ALA A 63 -15.22 7.15 8.05
N PRO A 64 -14.09 7.63 8.57
CA PRO A 64 -12.98 6.77 8.93
C PRO A 64 -13.35 5.76 10.01
N THR A 65 -12.57 4.68 10.15
CA THR A 65 -12.71 3.74 11.27
C THR A 65 -12.37 4.44 12.60
N ALA A 66 -12.81 3.88 13.72
CA ALA A 66 -12.46 4.43 15.04
C ALA A 66 -10.94 4.49 15.23
N ALA A 67 -10.22 3.41 14.89
CA ALA A 67 -8.77 3.38 14.97
C ALA A 67 -8.08 4.40 14.03
N ALA A 68 -8.65 4.65 12.84
CA ALA A 68 -8.16 5.69 11.94
C ALA A 68 -8.34 7.09 12.53
N THR A 69 -9.48 7.35 13.18
CA THR A 69 -9.74 8.62 13.88
C THR A 69 -8.74 8.83 15.02
N GLU A 70 -8.52 7.80 15.86
CA GLU A 70 -7.53 7.87 16.95
C GLU A 70 -6.12 8.18 16.43
N VAL A 71 -5.70 7.53 15.35
CA VAL A 71 -4.39 7.79 14.73
C VAL A 71 -4.31 9.20 14.16
N ALA A 72 -5.36 9.68 13.51
CA ALA A 72 -5.43 11.06 13.03
C ALA A 72 -5.31 12.08 14.17
N ASP A 73 -5.97 11.83 15.30
CA ASP A 73 -5.89 12.65 16.51
C ASP A 73 -4.49 12.63 17.14
N ILE A 74 -3.79 11.51 17.11
CA ILE A 74 -2.39 11.44 17.56
C ILE A 74 -1.51 12.28 16.64
N LEU A 75 -1.64 12.12 15.33
CA LEU A 75 -0.87 12.88 14.33
C LEU A 75 -1.09 14.39 14.39
N ALA A 76 -2.28 14.82 14.80
CA ALA A 76 -2.57 16.25 15.01
C ALA A 76 -1.81 16.84 16.21
N ARG A 77 -1.41 16.02 17.19
CA ARG A 77 -0.78 16.46 18.45
C ARG A 77 0.71 16.18 18.51
N ARG A 78 1.19 15.09 17.91
CA ARG A 78 2.59 14.66 17.92
C ARG A 78 2.91 13.68 16.80
N ALA A 79 4.19 13.37 16.63
CA ALA A 79 4.61 12.29 15.75
C ALA A 79 4.02 10.94 16.19
N LEU A 80 3.66 10.11 15.21
CA LEU A 80 3.18 8.75 15.43
C LEU A 80 4.36 7.80 15.67
N VAL A 81 4.30 7.00 16.72
CA VAL A 81 5.23 5.91 16.96
C VAL A 81 4.67 4.65 16.33
N MET A 82 5.23 4.28 15.17
CA MET A 82 4.83 3.10 14.43
C MET A 82 6.00 2.09 14.38
N THR A 83 5.71 0.81 14.63
CA THR A 83 6.69 -0.27 14.53
C THR A 83 6.36 -1.22 13.39
N GLY A 84 7.37 -1.95 12.89
CA GLY A 84 7.16 -3.13 12.07
C GLY A 84 6.51 -4.26 12.89
N PHE A 85 5.85 -5.17 12.22
CA PHE A 85 5.11 -6.26 12.85
C PHE A 85 5.78 -7.62 12.57
N PRO A 86 6.57 -8.18 13.50
CA PRO A 86 7.45 -9.32 13.24
C PRO A 86 6.79 -10.70 13.43
N ALA A 87 5.47 -10.81 13.28
CA ALA A 87 4.80 -12.10 13.39
C ALA A 87 5.08 -13.03 12.21
N ARG A 88 5.09 -14.33 12.46
CA ARG A 88 5.22 -15.35 11.41
C ARG A 88 4.03 -15.29 10.45
N PRO A 89 4.25 -15.41 9.12
CA PRO A 89 3.26 -15.06 8.10
C PRO A 89 1.94 -15.85 8.12
N MET A 90 1.97 -17.08 8.63
CA MET A 90 0.82 -17.99 8.59
C MET A 90 0.53 -18.65 9.96
N VAL A 91 0.82 -17.95 11.06
CA VAL A 91 0.59 -18.45 12.42
C VAL A 91 -0.29 -17.46 13.17
N ALA A 92 -1.60 -17.75 13.26
CA ALA A 92 -2.59 -16.85 13.84
C ALA A 92 -2.29 -16.50 15.31
N ASP A 93 -1.93 -17.49 16.11
CA ASP A 93 -1.58 -17.29 17.52
C ASP A 93 -0.35 -16.37 17.69
N ASP A 94 0.60 -16.44 16.75
CA ASP A 94 1.77 -15.57 16.76
C ASP A 94 1.39 -14.13 16.41
N VAL A 95 0.46 -13.94 15.46
CA VAL A 95 -0.07 -12.61 15.13
C VAL A 95 -0.76 -12.00 16.36
N SER A 96 -1.64 -12.72 17.00
CA SER A 96 -2.36 -12.24 18.19
C SER A 96 -1.40 -11.92 19.35
N ARG A 97 -0.48 -12.82 19.64
CA ARG A 97 0.52 -12.63 20.72
C ARG A 97 1.44 -11.43 20.48
N VAL A 98 1.93 -11.25 19.25
CA VAL A 98 2.78 -10.10 18.91
C VAL A 98 1.98 -8.80 19.00
N ALA A 99 0.71 -8.79 18.57
CA ALA A 99 -0.15 -7.63 18.70
C ALA A 99 -0.38 -7.24 20.17
N GLU A 100 -0.69 -8.19 21.04
CA GLU A 100 -0.86 -7.96 22.49
C GLU A 100 0.39 -7.36 23.15
N VAL A 101 1.57 -7.87 22.77
CA VAL A 101 2.85 -7.37 23.30
C VAL A 101 3.16 -5.95 22.82
N LEU A 102 2.86 -5.64 21.55
CA LEU A 102 3.21 -4.33 20.98
C LEU A 102 2.18 -3.24 21.28
N ALA A 103 0.90 -3.58 21.44
CA ALA A 103 -0.18 -2.62 21.60
C ALA A 103 0.04 -1.58 22.73
N PRO A 104 0.58 -1.92 23.91
CA PRO A 104 0.84 -0.95 24.97
C PRO A 104 2.00 0.01 24.69
N HIS A 105 2.87 -0.31 23.73
CA HIS A 105 4.15 0.37 23.53
C HIS A 105 4.24 1.20 22.25
N THR A 106 3.26 1.07 21.36
CA THR A 106 3.25 1.77 20.07
C THR A 106 1.89 2.34 19.75
N ASP A 107 1.86 3.40 18.96
CA ASP A 107 0.58 3.99 18.51
C ASP A 107 -0.10 3.13 17.44
N ALA A 108 0.70 2.50 16.57
CA ALA A 108 0.25 1.58 15.54
C ALA A 108 1.35 0.60 15.15
N ALA A 109 1.00 -0.49 14.47
CA ALA A 109 1.98 -1.41 13.90
C ALA A 109 1.70 -1.69 12.43
N LEU A 110 2.74 -1.62 11.60
CA LEU A 110 2.69 -1.90 10.17
C LEU A 110 2.99 -3.38 9.91
N SER A 111 1.98 -4.13 9.49
CA SER A 111 2.11 -5.50 9.01
C SER A 111 2.11 -5.51 7.48
N GLY A 112 3.29 -5.56 6.90
CA GLY A 112 3.52 -5.71 5.45
C GLY A 112 3.72 -7.16 5.02
N ASP A 113 4.21 -7.34 3.80
CA ASP A 113 4.66 -8.63 3.31
C ASP A 113 5.90 -9.10 4.08
N ALA A 114 5.96 -10.39 4.39
CA ALA A 114 7.15 -10.99 4.96
C ALA A 114 8.27 -11.02 3.91
N ALA A 115 9.46 -10.57 4.29
CA ALA A 115 10.61 -10.56 3.38
C ALA A 115 11.03 -11.97 2.92
N THR A 116 10.74 -12.99 3.75
CA THR A 116 11.19 -14.38 3.55
C THR A 116 10.11 -15.30 2.97
N SER A 117 8.88 -14.82 2.82
CA SER A 117 7.77 -15.65 2.30
C SER A 117 6.75 -14.82 1.53
N ARG A 118 6.49 -15.20 0.31
CA ARG A 118 5.38 -14.63 -0.48
C ARG A 118 4.03 -15.20 -0.06
N THR A 119 4.02 -16.41 0.49
CA THR A 119 2.80 -17.01 1.03
C THR A 119 2.58 -16.55 2.46
N GLN A 120 1.46 -15.87 2.69
CA GLN A 120 1.10 -15.34 3.98
C GLN A 120 -0.44 -15.20 4.10
N PHE A 121 -0.93 -15.00 5.31
CA PHE A 121 -2.33 -14.70 5.49
C PHE A 121 -2.76 -13.47 4.68
N PRO A 122 -3.98 -13.46 4.11
CA PRO A 122 -4.53 -12.27 3.46
C PRO A 122 -4.44 -11.03 4.35
N PRO A 123 -4.23 -9.84 3.77
CA PRO A 123 -4.18 -8.59 4.52
C PRO A 123 -5.36 -8.38 5.46
N SER A 124 -6.57 -8.65 4.99
CA SER A 124 -7.80 -8.51 5.79
C SER A 124 -7.82 -9.44 6.99
N TYR A 125 -7.37 -10.69 6.86
CA TYR A 125 -7.34 -11.63 7.97
C TYR A 125 -6.27 -11.23 9.00
N ARG A 126 -5.08 -10.79 8.56
CA ARG A 126 -4.07 -10.25 9.48
C ARG A 126 -4.58 -9.01 10.22
N GLY A 127 -5.23 -8.11 9.50
CA GLY A 127 -5.85 -6.93 10.08
C GLY A 127 -6.88 -7.28 11.15
N HIS A 128 -7.74 -8.25 10.88
CA HIS A 128 -8.71 -8.75 11.85
C HIS A 128 -8.05 -9.31 13.12
N LEU A 129 -7.04 -10.16 12.99
CA LEU A 129 -6.33 -10.74 14.15
C LEU A 129 -5.63 -9.65 14.99
N MET A 130 -4.99 -8.68 14.34
CA MET A 130 -4.32 -7.59 15.04
C MET A 130 -5.29 -6.67 15.78
N THR A 131 -6.40 -6.29 15.14
CA THR A 131 -7.41 -5.42 15.77
C THR A 131 -8.13 -6.14 16.90
N ALA A 132 -8.46 -7.44 16.75
CA ALA A 132 -9.04 -8.25 17.79
C ALA A 132 -8.13 -8.36 19.04
N ALA A 133 -6.81 -8.30 18.85
CA ALA A 133 -5.82 -8.27 19.91
C ALA A 133 -5.52 -6.83 20.43
N GLY A 134 -6.34 -5.84 20.09
CA GLY A 134 -6.24 -4.48 20.61
C GLY A 134 -5.20 -3.58 19.92
N MET A 135 -4.59 -4.02 18.80
CA MET A 135 -3.61 -3.25 18.06
C MET A 135 -4.27 -2.31 17.04
N ARG A 136 -3.83 -1.06 16.97
CA ARG A 136 -4.14 -0.19 15.82
C ARG A 136 -3.32 -0.67 14.62
N ALA A 137 -3.95 -1.52 13.82
CA ALA A 137 -3.31 -2.18 12.71
C ALA A 137 -3.17 -1.24 11.51
N TRP A 138 -1.96 -1.18 10.94
CA TRP A 138 -1.67 -0.57 9.65
C TRP A 138 -1.23 -1.66 8.70
N ILE A 139 -2.02 -1.95 7.67
CA ILE A 139 -1.85 -3.18 6.89
C ILE A 139 -1.28 -2.89 5.51
N GLY A 140 -0.18 -3.56 5.18
CA GLY A 140 0.40 -3.56 3.84
C GLY A 140 -0.51 -4.31 2.87
N VAL A 141 -0.86 -3.65 1.76
CA VAL A 141 -1.63 -4.23 0.66
C VAL A 141 -0.82 -4.10 -0.62
N ASN A 142 -0.38 -5.23 -1.17
CA ASN A 142 0.35 -5.28 -2.42
C ASN A 142 -0.57 -5.53 -3.62
N ALA A 143 -0.20 -4.96 -4.77
CA ALA A 143 -0.89 -5.16 -6.04
C ALA A 143 -0.30 -6.32 -6.87
N ARG A 144 0.81 -6.92 -6.41
CA ARG A 144 1.49 -8.01 -7.12
C ARG A 144 0.60 -9.22 -7.37
N ASP A 145 -0.12 -9.67 -6.34
CA ASP A 145 -0.82 -10.97 -6.35
C ASP A 145 -2.30 -10.85 -6.68
N ARG A 146 -2.83 -9.63 -6.80
CA ARG A 146 -4.28 -9.36 -6.84
C ARG A 146 -4.65 -8.39 -7.94
N ASN A 147 -5.73 -8.71 -8.67
CA ASN A 147 -6.35 -7.74 -9.54
C ASN A 147 -7.23 -6.75 -8.73
N ARG A 148 -7.74 -5.71 -9.39
CA ARG A 148 -8.55 -4.65 -8.75
C ARG A 148 -9.79 -5.17 -8.03
N VAL A 149 -10.42 -6.24 -8.51
CA VAL A 149 -11.61 -6.83 -7.87
C VAL A 149 -11.23 -7.42 -6.50
N ALA A 150 -10.16 -8.21 -6.46
CA ALA A 150 -9.66 -8.77 -5.21
C ALA A 150 -9.13 -7.68 -4.27
N LEU A 151 -8.45 -6.65 -4.79
CA LEU A 151 -7.95 -5.52 -4.00
C LEU A 151 -9.09 -4.70 -3.37
N GLU A 152 -10.15 -4.42 -4.12
CA GLU A 152 -11.32 -3.71 -3.58
C GLU A 152 -12.04 -4.54 -2.51
N GLY A 153 -12.12 -5.86 -2.68
CA GLY A 153 -12.61 -6.78 -1.64
C GLY A 153 -11.77 -6.76 -0.37
N GLU A 154 -10.43 -6.77 -0.51
CA GLU A 154 -9.51 -6.63 0.63
C GLU A 154 -9.68 -5.30 1.36
N LEU A 155 -9.81 -4.19 0.63
CA LEU A 155 -10.01 -2.86 1.23
C LEU A 155 -11.34 -2.79 2.00
N ALA A 156 -12.42 -3.37 1.45
CA ALA A 156 -13.70 -3.45 2.14
C ALA A 156 -13.61 -4.28 3.43
N ALA A 157 -12.93 -5.43 3.39
CA ALA A 157 -12.75 -6.29 4.55
C ALA A 157 -11.82 -5.67 5.61
N LEU A 158 -10.77 -4.95 5.20
CA LEU A 158 -9.92 -4.19 6.12
C LEU A 158 -10.67 -3.08 6.84
N ARG A 159 -11.58 -2.39 6.13
CA ARG A 159 -12.48 -1.43 6.76
C ARG A 159 -13.38 -2.10 7.80
N ASP A 160 -14.01 -3.22 7.45
CA ASP A 160 -14.89 -3.97 8.35
C ASP A 160 -14.12 -4.47 9.58
N ALA A 161 -12.88 -4.91 9.40
CA ALA A 161 -11.98 -5.28 10.49
C ALA A 161 -11.56 -4.09 11.38
N GLY A 162 -11.89 -2.85 11.01
CA GLY A 162 -11.61 -1.67 11.82
C GLY A 162 -10.14 -1.25 11.89
N VAL A 163 -9.33 -1.57 10.87
CA VAL A 163 -7.91 -1.19 10.84
C VAL A 163 -7.72 0.32 10.84
N ALA A 164 -6.61 0.80 11.39
CA ALA A 164 -6.26 2.22 11.43
C ALA A 164 -5.87 2.76 10.05
N GLY A 165 -5.22 1.94 9.22
CA GLY A 165 -4.81 2.37 7.90
C GLY A 165 -4.25 1.26 7.04
N VAL A 166 -3.96 1.61 5.79
CA VAL A 166 -3.35 0.72 4.81
C VAL A 166 -2.10 1.33 4.20
N HIS A 167 -1.09 0.50 4.00
CA HIS A 167 0.12 0.85 3.27
C HIS A 167 0.06 0.25 1.88
N CYS A 168 -0.23 1.10 0.90
CA CYS A 168 -0.35 0.69 -0.50
C CYS A 168 1.04 0.49 -1.10
N VAL A 169 1.31 -0.71 -1.59
CA VAL A 169 2.56 -1.03 -2.28
C VAL A 169 2.28 -1.72 -3.60
N THR A 170 3.11 -1.47 -4.60
CA THR A 170 3.08 -2.26 -5.83
C THR A 170 3.46 -3.70 -5.53
N GLY A 171 4.38 -3.90 -4.61
CA GLY A 171 4.93 -5.19 -4.20
C GLY A 171 6.17 -5.56 -5.00
N ASP A 172 7.08 -6.30 -4.39
CA ASP A 172 8.26 -6.83 -5.06
C ASP A 172 7.85 -7.86 -6.11
N HIS A 173 8.59 -7.97 -7.20
CA HIS A 173 8.28 -8.96 -8.23
C HIS A 173 8.37 -10.40 -7.69
N THR A 174 7.58 -11.32 -8.23
CA THR A 174 7.57 -12.73 -7.77
C THR A 174 8.94 -13.40 -7.91
N GLU A 175 9.69 -13.05 -8.96
CA GLU A 175 11.04 -13.59 -9.21
C GLU A 175 12.04 -13.30 -8.08
N THR A 176 11.82 -12.27 -7.28
CA THR A 176 12.71 -11.89 -6.17
C THR A 176 12.40 -12.62 -4.85
N GLY A 177 11.46 -13.57 -4.84
CA GLY A 177 10.99 -14.23 -3.61
C GLY A 177 11.11 -15.75 -3.66
N ASP A 178 10.44 -16.39 -2.73
CA ASP A 178 10.37 -17.85 -2.57
C ASP A 178 9.33 -18.52 -3.49
N ARG A 179 8.71 -17.76 -4.40
CA ARG A 179 7.73 -18.22 -5.40
C ARG A 179 8.00 -17.58 -6.76
N PRO A 180 9.19 -17.82 -7.36
CA PRO A 180 9.56 -17.20 -8.62
C PRO A 180 8.70 -17.67 -9.80
N ASP A 181 8.05 -18.82 -9.67
CA ASP A 181 7.13 -19.44 -10.64
C ASP A 181 5.68 -18.90 -10.55
N ALA A 182 5.36 -18.10 -9.53
CA ALA A 182 4.04 -17.52 -9.42
C ALA A 182 3.84 -16.38 -10.45
N ALA A 183 2.74 -16.42 -11.20
CA ALA A 183 2.42 -15.39 -12.17
C ALA A 183 2.02 -14.08 -11.44
N PRO A 184 2.72 -12.96 -11.66
CA PRO A 184 2.33 -11.68 -11.10
C PRO A 184 1.13 -11.10 -11.83
N VAL A 185 0.31 -10.34 -11.13
CA VAL A 185 -0.90 -9.70 -11.67
C VAL A 185 -0.65 -8.24 -12.03
N PHE A 186 -0.21 -7.41 -11.08
CA PHE A 186 0.06 -5.98 -11.26
C PHE A 186 -1.01 -5.23 -12.06
N ASP A 187 -2.30 -5.48 -11.78
CA ASP A 187 -3.41 -4.75 -12.39
C ASP A 187 -3.48 -3.30 -11.89
N LEU A 188 -3.00 -3.05 -10.68
CA LEU A 188 -2.83 -1.74 -10.07
C LEU A 188 -1.39 -1.55 -9.61
N GLU A 189 -1.04 -0.31 -9.31
CA GLU A 189 0.18 0.07 -8.60
C GLU A 189 -0.15 0.86 -7.33
N ALA A 190 0.82 1.15 -6.48
CA ALA A 190 0.61 1.83 -5.21
C ALA A 190 -0.17 3.14 -5.34
N THR A 191 0.18 3.97 -6.34
CA THR A 191 -0.45 5.28 -6.57
C THR A 191 -1.90 5.19 -7.07
N THR A 192 -2.26 4.12 -7.76
CA THR A 192 -3.64 3.87 -8.21
C THR A 192 -4.48 3.13 -7.17
N LEU A 193 -3.85 2.42 -6.24
CA LEU A 193 -4.49 1.77 -5.11
C LEU A 193 -4.87 2.78 -4.01
N LEU A 194 -4.06 3.80 -3.80
CA LEU A 194 -4.24 4.81 -2.75
C LEU A 194 -5.62 5.51 -2.79
N PRO A 195 -6.10 6.06 -3.93
CA PRO A 195 -7.43 6.68 -3.98
C PRO A 195 -8.56 5.68 -3.71
N ARG A 196 -8.38 4.39 -4.05
CA ARG A 196 -9.34 3.35 -3.70
C ARG A 196 -9.41 3.10 -2.20
N ALA A 197 -8.27 3.03 -1.53
CA ALA A 197 -8.22 2.90 -0.07
C ALA A 197 -8.95 4.08 0.61
N ARG A 198 -8.75 5.31 0.13
CA ARG A 198 -9.50 6.49 0.62
C ARG A 198 -11.00 6.37 0.38
N ALA A 199 -11.42 5.90 -0.79
CA ALA A 199 -12.83 5.71 -1.11
C ALA A 199 -13.52 4.69 -0.18
N HIS A 200 -12.75 3.80 0.46
CA HIS A 200 -13.22 2.91 1.52
C HIS A 200 -13.14 3.53 2.94
N GLY A 201 -12.75 4.81 3.10
CA GLY A 201 -12.63 5.46 4.40
C GLY A 201 -11.43 4.99 5.23
N LEU A 202 -10.42 4.40 4.58
CA LEU A 202 -9.17 3.99 5.21
C LEU A 202 -8.14 5.13 5.13
N LEU A 203 -7.25 5.25 6.11
CA LEU A 203 -6.09 6.14 6.03
C LEU A 203 -5.03 5.46 5.16
N PRO A 204 -4.72 5.97 3.96
CA PRO A 204 -3.72 5.36 3.12
C PRO A 204 -2.33 5.97 3.35
N SER A 205 -1.32 5.14 3.20
CA SER A 205 0.08 5.54 3.01
C SER A 205 0.69 4.75 1.86
N PHE A 206 1.81 5.19 1.36
CA PHE A 206 2.57 4.48 0.33
C PHE A 206 4.07 4.80 0.48
N ALA A 207 4.91 3.95 -0.12
CA ALA A 207 6.33 4.19 -0.21
C ALA A 207 6.67 4.93 -1.51
N GLU A 208 7.50 5.96 -1.42
CA GLU A 208 8.08 6.63 -2.57
C GLU A 208 9.41 5.96 -2.93
N SER A 209 9.66 5.76 -4.23
CA SER A 209 10.96 5.27 -4.68
C SER A 209 12.05 6.31 -4.40
N PRO A 210 13.15 5.93 -3.72
CA PRO A 210 14.29 6.84 -3.54
C PRO A 210 14.96 7.22 -4.87
N ALA A 211 14.78 6.41 -5.92
CA ALA A 211 15.27 6.67 -7.27
C ALA A 211 14.36 7.61 -8.08
N ALA A 212 13.18 7.97 -7.57
CA ALA A 212 12.28 8.88 -8.28
C ALA A 212 12.94 10.27 -8.47
N PRO A 213 12.89 10.85 -9.68
CA PRO A 213 13.42 12.18 -9.93
C PRO A 213 12.83 13.25 -8.99
N PRO A 214 13.59 14.29 -8.62
CA PRO A 214 13.16 15.28 -7.61
C PRO A 214 11.82 15.96 -7.92
N HIS A 215 11.51 16.23 -9.20
CA HIS A 215 10.24 16.83 -9.61
C HIS A 215 9.04 15.91 -9.37
N ARG A 216 9.23 14.59 -9.45
CA ARG A 216 8.19 13.58 -9.16
C ARG A 216 7.95 13.46 -7.65
N ARG A 217 9.02 13.45 -6.84
CA ARG A 217 8.93 13.44 -5.38
C ARG A 217 8.18 14.66 -4.83
N ARG A 218 8.38 15.84 -5.43
CA ARG A 218 7.69 17.05 -5.02
C ARG A 218 6.18 16.96 -5.27
N ARG A 219 5.75 16.45 -6.43
CA ARG A 219 4.33 16.27 -6.77
C ARG A 219 3.63 15.27 -5.86
N LEU A 220 4.27 14.16 -5.51
CA LEU A 220 3.72 13.19 -4.55
C LEU A 220 3.48 13.82 -3.17
N ARG A 221 4.38 14.68 -2.71
CA ARG A 221 4.22 15.43 -1.45
C ARG A 221 3.07 16.44 -1.52
N ASP A 222 2.88 17.09 -2.63
CA ASP A 222 1.82 18.07 -2.80
C ASP A 222 0.45 17.38 -2.79
N HIS A 223 0.27 16.27 -3.49
CA HIS A 223 -0.97 15.48 -3.42
C HIS A 223 -1.25 14.90 -2.04
N SER A 224 -0.23 14.56 -1.26
CA SER A 224 -0.44 14.13 0.13
C SER A 224 -0.92 15.28 1.03
N ARG A 225 -0.61 16.53 0.68
CA ARG A 225 -1.04 17.74 1.39
C ARG A 225 -2.42 18.23 0.97
N GLU A 226 -2.75 18.18 -0.31
CA GLU A 226 -4.08 18.56 -0.83
C GLU A 226 -5.22 17.68 -0.30
N GLY A 227 -4.90 16.50 0.19
CA GLY A 227 -5.85 15.63 0.87
C GLY A 227 -6.08 15.96 2.35
N ARG A 228 -5.42 16.98 2.90
CA ARG A 228 -5.74 17.56 4.20
C ARG A 228 -6.62 18.78 3.95
N ALA A 229 -7.94 18.56 3.91
CA ALA A 229 -8.87 19.67 4.04
C ALA A 229 -8.70 20.33 5.43
N PRO A 230 -8.94 21.62 5.55
CA PRO A 230 -8.79 22.37 6.80
C PRO A 230 -9.70 21.84 7.91
#